data_e49160c4a7fb894d70243de2294aa898
#
_entry.id   e49160c4a7fb894d70243de2294aa898
#
_cell.length_a   1.000
_cell.length_b   1.000
_cell.length_c   1.000
_cell.angle_alpha   90.00
_cell.angle_beta   90.00
_cell.angle_gamma   90.00
#
_symmetry.space_group_name_H-M   'P 1'
#
loop_
_entity.id
_entity.type
_entity.pdbx_description
1 polymer ?
#
loop_
_entity_poly.entity_id
_entity_poly.type
_entity_poly.pdbx_seq_one_letter_code
_entity_poly.pdbx_strand_id
1 'polypeptide(L)'
;MKKKIVTMLLLATLSVSVVGCGTSSSSGSTKEDTKTSQSEEKEEEAKEPTDLTGVWASENKDGSYQEATITDDSIEINWISDDGATKSIYWSGTYTAPTEFVEEYSWTSDRNKEKTDSALLASTDDTKEFTYKNGKISYEVSAMGTTSTVELTQTSKDAPETATESETGTSDTTTSDSSSSDTANNTSKEQASFEVTYKNVSFYRDSISDLIGQSIVEIENTGSSNLYLDFSSYELTAEDGTIIHTTSGSFTPAPQVIEPGEKGYYYEEQLMDDQTPTEGITITPHINASTAKVDNVRLEVSNTEVYDKDMGSVDLHGKVKNTTGAAQTDICVTAVLFNENAEPIGQLSTVLANTLQPDEEIGFELEPVFLPEDITSASIADYKVFAYTNQYQY
;
A
#
# COMPACT_ATOMS: atom_id res chain seq x y z
N MET A 1 10.69 -47.84 -13.15
CA MET A 1 12.13 -48.25 -13.30
C MET A 1 13.02 -47.39 -12.43
N LYS A 2 13.91 -48.03 -11.77
CA LYS A 2 14.78 -47.68 -10.66
C LYS A 2 15.66 -46.42 -10.83
N LYS A 3 15.67 -45.59 -9.75
CA LYS A 3 16.81 -45.04 -8.97
C LYS A 3 18.05 -44.52 -9.71
N LYS A 4 18.53 -43.32 -9.29
CA LYS A 4 19.85 -43.21 -8.64
C LYS A 4 19.98 -41.88 -7.89
N ILE A 5 20.17 -42.00 -6.58
CA ILE A 5 20.65 -41.01 -5.62
C ILE A 5 22.17 -40.91 -5.79
N VAL A 6 22.69 -39.69 -5.85
CA VAL A 6 24.14 -39.45 -5.64
C VAL A 6 24.30 -38.46 -4.50
N THR A 7 24.74 -39.01 -3.37
CA THR A 7 25.18 -38.30 -2.18
C THR A 7 26.63 -37.93 -2.40
N MET A 8 27.00 -36.65 -2.29
CA MET A 8 28.38 -36.22 -2.25
C MET A 8 28.67 -35.55 -0.91
N LEU A 9 29.42 -36.29 -0.10
CA LEU A 9 29.94 -35.90 1.21
C LEU A 9 31.28 -35.18 0.97
N LEU A 10 31.42 -33.94 1.46
CA LEU A 10 32.73 -33.28 1.47
C LEU A 10 33.12 -32.95 2.92
N LEU A 11 34.09 -33.67 3.43
CA LEU A 11 34.81 -33.36 4.68
C LEU A 11 35.76 -32.18 4.42
N ALA A 12 35.75 -31.19 5.31
CA ALA A 12 36.79 -30.20 5.42
C ALA A 12 37.44 -30.28 6.81
N THR A 13 38.75 -30.50 6.77
CA THR A 13 39.63 -30.73 7.90
C THR A 13 40.03 -29.44 8.62
N LEU A 14 39.95 -29.48 9.95
CA LEU A 14 40.55 -28.49 10.86
C LEU A 14 42.10 -28.63 10.80
N SER A 15 42.80 -27.50 10.77
CA SER A 15 44.23 -27.41 11.10
C SER A 15 44.41 -26.40 12.25
N VAL A 16 44.74 -26.95 13.41
CA VAL A 16 45.22 -26.23 14.60
C VAL A 16 46.73 -26.11 14.50
N SER A 17 47.28 -24.90 14.62
CA SER A 17 48.71 -24.67 14.79
C SER A 17 48.99 -23.95 16.10
N VAL A 18 49.52 -24.70 17.07
CA VAL A 18 50.13 -24.24 18.32
C VAL A 18 51.64 -24.27 18.16
N VAL A 19 52.31 -23.14 18.40
CA VAL A 19 53.75 -23.05 18.73
C VAL A 19 53.88 -21.82 19.62
N GLY A 20 54.37 -21.80 20.79
CA GLY A 20 55.42 -22.53 21.42
C GLY A 20 56.31 -21.52 22.13
N CYS A 21 56.41 -21.64 23.42
CA CYS A 21 57.21 -20.88 24.39
C CYS A 21 58.71 -20.90 24.06
N GLY A 22 59.40 -19.81 24.40
CA GLY A 22 60.85 -19.75 24.46
C GLY A 22 61.33 -18.69 25.46
N THR A 23 61.66 -19.15 26.65
CA THR A 23 62.37 -18.44 27.71
C THR A 23 63.85 -18.36 27.41
N SER A 24 64.49 -17.23 27.71
CA SER A 24 65.79 -17.23 28.46
C SER A 24 66.21 -15.85 28.90
N SER A 25 66.68 -15.87 30.11
CA SER A 25 67.17 -14.84 31.02
C SER A 25 68.53 -14.27 30.61
N SER A 26 68.81 -13.00 30.94
CA SER A 26 69.94 -12.63 31.86
C SER A 26 70.05 -11.13 32.09
N SER A 27 70.00 -10.81 33.31
CA SER A 27 70.74 -9.84 34.18
C SER A 27 71.46 -8.64 33.59
N GLY A 28 71.23 -7.49 34.26
CA GLY A 28 72.16 -6.31 34.24
C GLY A 28 71.55 -5.02 34.70
N SER A 29 71.54 -4.82 35.99
CA SER A 29 71.83 -3.68 36.86
C SER A 29 71.73 -2.22 36.36
N THR A 30 70.96 -1.43 37.12
CA THR A 30 71.20 -0.07 37.71
C THR A 30 71.12 1.16 36.79
N LYS A 31 70.15 2.01 36.99
CA LYS A 31 70.10 3.28 37.78
C LYS A 31 68.79 4.02 37.62
N GLU A 32 68.38 4.56 38.77
CA GLU A 32 67.31 5.56 38.94
C GLU A 32 67.48 6.76 38.02
N ASP A 33 66.36 7.20 37.44
CA ASP A 33 66.08 8.63 37.27
C ASP A 33 64.56 8.82 37.31
N THR A 34 64.14 9.48 38.40
CA THR A 34 62.79 9.93 38.65
C THR A 34 62.42 11.02 37.64
N LYS A 35 61.51 10.74 36.74
CA LYS A 35 60.79 11.74 36.01
C LYS A 35 59.33 11.55 36.20
N THR A 36 58.75 12.46 36.98
CA THR A 36 57.34 12.71 37.16
C THR A 36 56.69 12.95 35.79
N SER A 37 55.99 11.96 35.26
CA SER A 37 55.07 12.19 34.16
C SER A 37 53.71 12.54 34.77
N GLN A 38 53.30 13.78 34.63
CA GLN A 38 51.93 14.16 34.71
C GLN A 38 51.16 13.33 33.66
N SER A 39 50.27 12.45 34.06
CA SER A 39 49.26 11.94 33.20
C SER A 39 48.28 13.07 32.97
N GLU A 40 48.31 13.64 31.80
CA GLU A 40 47.16 14.41 31.29
C GLU A 40 46.00 13.41 31.18
N GLU A 41 45.11 13.46 32.14
CA GLU A 41 43.80 12.90 32.08
C GLU A 41 43.08 13.63 30.95
N LYS A 42 43.05 13.02 29.76
CA LYS A 42 42.24 13.48 28.65
C LYS A 42 40.80 13.30 29.08
N GLU A 43 40.13 14.39 29.45
CA GLU A 43 38.70 14.44 29.65
C GLU A 43 38.04 13.90 28.35
N GLU A 44 37.54 12.67 28.38
CA GLU A 44 36.69 12.11 27.30
C GLU A 44 35.42 12.93 27.33
N GLU A 45 35.20 13.74 26.31
CA GLU A 45 33.90 14.40 26.10
C GLU A 45 32.84 13.32 26.09
N ALA A 46 31.86 13.44 26.99
CA ALA A 46 30.72 12.54 27.06
C ALA A 46 29.99 12.63 25.70
N LYS A 47 30.02 11.52 24.94
CA LYS A 47 29.26 11.42 23.70
C LYS A 47 27.77 11.39 24.01
N GLU A 48 26.98 12.08 23.20
CA GLU A 48 25.53 12.03 23.30
C GLU A 48 25.01 10.60 23.03
N PRO A 49 23.85 10.21 23.59
CA PRO A 49 23.22 8.93 23.32
C PRO A 49 23.06 8.70 21.80
N THR A 50 23.17 7.47 21.36
CA THR A 50 22.95 7.12 19.97
C THR A 50 21.47 7.32 19.64
N ASP A 51 21.18 8.20 18.71
CA ASP A 51 19.84 8.50 18.22
C ASP A 51 19.55 7.71 16.94
N LEU A 52 18.55 6.86 16.95
CA LEU A 52 18.10 6.06 15.82
C LEU A 52 16.77 6.55 15.23
N THR A 53 16.22 7.67 15.73
CA THR A 53 14.99 8.26 15.17
C THR A 53 15.20 8.71 13.72
N GLY A 54 14.11 8.74 12.94
CA GLY A 54 14.14 9.14 11.54
C GLY A 54 13.71 8.03 10.58
N VAL A 55 14.07 8.19 9.32
CA VAL A 55 13.71 7.29 8.23
C VAL A 55 14.90 6.43 7.81
N TRP A 56 14.67 5.14 7.69
CA TRP A 56 15.64 4.13 7.32
C TRP A 56 15.12 3.33 6.13
N ALA A 57 15.97 3.01 5.15
CA ALA A 57 15.56 2.24 3.99
C ALA A 57 16.54 1.11 3.66
N SER A 58 15.99 0.01 3.13
CA SER A 58 16.81 -1.06 2.56
C SER A 58 17.29 -0.67 1.16
N GLU A 59 18.19 -1.52 0.58
CA GLU A 59 18.58 -1.37 -0.81
C GLU A 59 17.35 -1.48 -1.72
N ASN A 60 17.19 -0.50 -2.62
CA ASN A 60 16.14 -0.55 -3.64
C ASN A 60 16.52 -1.59 -4.71
N LYS A 61 15.65 -2.56 -4.94
CA LYS A 61 15.80 -3.60 -5.97
C LYS A 61 14.61 -3.53 -6.91
N ASP A 62 14.86 -3.04 -8.10
CA ASP A 62 13.85 -2.94 -9.17
C ASP A 62 12.57 -2.21 -8.72
N GLY A 63 12.73 -1.07 -8.02
CA GLY A 63 11.62 -0.27 -7.53
C GLY A 63 11.00 -0.76 -6.20
N SER A 64 11.55 -1.82 -5.60
CA SER A 64 11.02 -2.40 -4.35
C SER A 64 12.05 -2.36 -3.23
N TYR A 65 11.65 -1.91 -2.04
CA TYR A 65 12.48 -1.84 -0.83
C TYR A 65 11.63 -1.80 0.43
N GLN A 66 12.26 -1.86 1.58
CA GLN A 66 11.60 -1.63 2.86
C GLN A 66 12.02 -0.30 3.44
N GLU A 67 11.05 0.45 3.96
CA GLU A 67 11.26 1.73 4.65
C GLU A 67 10.76 1.64 6.08
N ALA A 68 11.61 2.00 7.03
CA ALA A 68 11.24 2.09 8.43
C ALA A 68 11.23 3.55 8.88
N THR A 69 10.22 3.92 9.65
CA THR A 69 10.16 5.18 10.41
C THR A 69 10.28 4.85 11.89
N ILE A 70 11.27 5.44 12.56
CA ILE A 70 11.50 5.29 14.00
C ILE A 70 11.23 6.63 14.67
N THR A 71 10.34 6.61 15.65
CA THR A 71 10.01 7.72 16.55
C THR A 71 10.64 7.48 17.91
N ASP A 72 10.31 8.29 18.91
CA ASP A 72 10.85 8.14 20.27
C ASP A 72 10.49 6.80 20.94
N ASP A 73 9.36 6.20 20.57
CA ASP A 73 8.78 5.03 21.22
C ASP A 73 8.29 3.93 20.28
N SER A 74 8.32 4.15 18.96
CA SER A 74 7.76 3.21 18.00
C SER A 74 8.63 3.04 16.75
N ILE A 75 8.50 1.89 16.10
CA ILE A 75 9.04 1.59 14.79
C ILE A 75 7.91 1.10 13.88
N GLU A 76 7.80 1.69 12.70
CA GLU A 76 6.90 1.25 11.65
C GLU A 76 7.70 0.94 10.38
N ILE A 77 7.48 -0.25 9.80
CA ILE A 77 8.17 -0.69 8.58
C ILE A 77 7.13 -0.96 7.52
N ASN A 78 7.38 -0.43 6.34
CA ASN A 78 6.53 -0.61 5.18
C ASN A 78 7.31 -1.29 4.04
N TRP A 79 6.64 -2.16 3.32
CA TRP A 79 7.02 -2.53 1.97
C TRP A 79 6.75 -1.36 1.04
N ILE A 80 7.75 -0.96 0.30
CA ILE A 80 7.62 0.05 -0.75
C ILE A 80 7.85 -0.67 -2.07
N SER A 81 6.95 -0.49 -3.01
CA SER A 81 7.09 -1.02 -4.38
C SER A 81 6.73 0.06 -5.39
N ASP A 82 6.96 -0.25 -6.67
CA ASP A 82 6.68 0.64 -7.80
C ASP A 82 7.35 2.01 -7.65
N ASP A 83 8.64 1.98 -7.27
CA ASP A 83 9.46 3.18 -7.05
C ASP A 83 8.89 4.17 -6.00
N GLY A 84 8.16 3.65 -5.00
CA GLY A 84 7.56 4.45 -3.93
C GLY A 84 6.06 4.68 -4.06
N ALA A 85 5.45 4.23 -5.15
CA ALA A 85 4.02 4.44 -5.40
C ALA A 85 3.12 3.58 -4.50
N THR A 86 3.59 2.39 -4.12
CA THR A 86 2.84 1.48 -3.24
C THR A 86 3.53 1.36 -1.89
N LYS A 87 2.77 1.57 -0.82
CA LYS A 87 3.22 1.43 0.57
C LYS A 87 2.30 0.50 1.34
N SER A 88 2.84 -0.61 1.84
CA SER A 88 2.09 -1.61 2.60
C SER A 88 2.79 -1.90 3.91
N ILE A 89 2.06 -1.84 5.02
CA ILE A 89 2.64 -2.08 6.33
C ILE A 89 3.17 -3.52 6.45
N TYR A 90 4.41 -3.64 6.91
CA TYR A 90 5.05 -4.91 7.24
C TYR A 90 5.13 -5.14 8.76
N TRP A 91 5.49 -4.09 9.51
CA TRP A 91 5.62 -4.13 10.96
C TRP A 91 5.23 -2.79 11.57
N SER A 92 4.54 -2.82 12.66
CA SER A 92 4.39 -1.70 13.57
C SER A 92 4.55 -2.22 14.99
N GLY A 93 5.37 -1.55 15.79
CA GLY A 93 5.61 -2.01 17.15
C GLY A 93 6.41 -1.02 17.97
N THR A 94 6.73 -1.42 19.21
CA THR A 94 7.44 -0.58 20.16
C THR A 94 8.92 -0.41 19.80
N TYR A 95 9.47 0.72 20.15
CA TYR A 95 10.90 1.01 20.11
C TYR A 95 11.36 1.52 21.46
N THR A 96 12.54 1.10 21.88
CA THR A 96 13.20 1.62 23.08
C THR A 96 14.53 2.22 22.67
N ALA A 97 14.70 3.53 22.91
CA ALA A 97 15.90 4.25 22.53
C ALA A 97 17.10 3.91 23.45
N PRO A 98 18.35 3.88 22.93
CA PRO A 98 19.55 3.82 23.75
C PRO A 98 19.65 5.04 24.67
N THR A 99 20.07 4.82 25.91
CA THR A 99 20.25 5.90 26.91
C THR A 99 21.66 6.46 26.97
N GLU A 100 22.58 5.84 26.19
CA GLU A 100 23.98 6.24 26.10
C GLU A 100 24.51 6.01 24.68
N PHE A 101 25.69 6.51 24.39
CA PHE A 101 26.34 6.25 23.10
C PHE A 101 26.70 4.77 22.97
N VAL A 102 26.20 4.12 21.91
CA VAL A 102 26.45 2.71 21.60
C VAL A 102 26.84 2.53 20.13
N GLU A 103 27.78 1.64 19.84
CA GLU A 103 28.15 1.22 18.48
C GLU A 103 27.32 0.02 18.01
N GLU A 104 26.75 -0.71 18.96
CA GLU A 104 25.87 -1.85 18.73
C GLU A 104 24.73 -1.82 19.76
N TYR A 105 23.50 -1.98 19.27
CA TYR A 105 22.30 -1.95 20.10
C TYR A 105 21.26 -2.91 19.55
N SER A 106 20.62 -3.67 20.44
CA SER A 106 19.53 -4.57 20.06
C SER A 106 18.32 -4.32 20.94
N TRP A 107 17.15 -4.38 20.36
CA TRP A 107 15.88 -4.29 21.08
C TRP A 107 14.88 -5.28 20.52
N THR A 108 13.91 -5.66 21.35
CA THR A 108 12.75 -6.42 20.95
C THR A 108 11.57 -5.46 20.84
N SER A 109 10.89 -5.46 19.71
CA SER A 109 9.70 -4.67 19.43
C SER A 109 8.47 -5.55 19.64
N ASP A 110 7.54 -5.13 20.48
CA ASP A 110 6.22 -5.75 20.63
C ASP A 110 5.29 -5.24 19.52
N ARG A 111 4.57 -6.15 18.87
CA ARG A 111 3.71 -5.84 17.72
C ARG A 111 2.50 -4.99 18.10
N ASN A 112 2.23 -3.95 17.36
CA ASN A 112 0.96 -3.23 17.38
C ASN A 112 -0.07 -3.98 16.51
N LYS A 113 -0.93 -4.79 17.15
CA LYS A 113 -1.93 -5.61 16.47
C LYS A 113 -3.02 -4.75 15.82
N GLU A 114 -3.36 -3.61 16.37
CA GLU A 114 -4.38 -2.71 15.81
C GLU A 114 -4.00 -2.21 14.42
N LYS A 115 -2.68 -1.98 14.19
CA LYS A 115 -2.17 -1.55 12.88
C LYS A 115 -1.85 -2.70 11.93
N THR A 116 -1.54 -3.89 12.43
CA THR A 116 -0.97 -4.98 11.62
C THR A 116 -1.92 -6.14 11.37
N ASP A 117 -2.94 -6.37 12.21
CA ASP A 117 -3.83 -7.54 12.06
C ASP A 117 -4.67 -7.50 10.77
N SER A 118 -4.97 -6.30 10.26
CA SER A 118 -5.71 -6.10 9.01
C SER A 118 -4.81 -6.00 7.76
N ALA A 119 -3.49 -5.95 7.93
CA ALA A 119 -2.56 -5.73 6.83
C ALA A 119 -2.04 -7.05 6.24
N LEU A 120 -2.39 -7.33 4.99
CA LEU A 120 -2.08 -8.59 4.29
C LEU A 120 -0.59 -8.95 4.23
N LEU A 121 0.28 -7.94 4.15
CA LEU A 121 1.74 -8.13 4.05
C LEU A 121 2.46 -7.93 5.39
N ALA A 122 1.72 -7.75 6.47
CA ALA A 122 2.31 -7.59 7.80
C ALA A 122 2.79 -8.91 8.37
N SER A 123 3.84 -8.83 9.18
CA SER A 123 4.30 -9.97 9.97
C SER A 123 3.28 -10.32 11.04
N THR A 124 2.99 -11.60 11.19
CA THR A 124 2.13 -12.15 12.22
C THR A 124 2.86 -12.47 13.53
N ASP A 125 4.17 -12.23 13.60
CA ASP A 125 4.98 -12.44 14.80
C ASP A 125 4.48 -11.53 15.94
N ASP A 126 4.40 -12.03 17.17
CA ASP A 126 4.04 -11.18 18.33
C ASP A 126 5.16 -10.20 18.70
N THR A 127 6.40 -10.56 18.42
CA THR A 127 7.59 -9.73 18.68
C THR A 127 8.59 -9.83 17.51
N LYS A 128 9.42 -8.80 17.35
CA LYS A 128 10.51 -8.79 16.36
C LYS A 128 11.79 -8.20 16.95
N GLU A 129 12.89 -8.88 16.71
CA GLU A 129 14.22 -8.41 17.16
C GLU A 129 14.89 -7.56 16.10
N PHE A 130 15.44 -6.43 16.53
CA PHE A 130 16.21 -5.50 15.72
C PHE A 130 17.61 -5.34 16.28
N THR A 131 18.58 -5.19 15.40
CA THR A 131 19.97 -4.92 15.80
C THR A 131 20.51 -3.74 15.00
N TYR A 132 20.92 -2.69 15.70
CA TYR A 132 21.71 -1.60 15.13
C TYR A 132 23.19 -1.92 15.30
N LYS A 133 23.95 -1.83 14.21
CA LYS A 133 25.39 -2.01 14.19
C LYS A 133 26.02 -1.36 12.96
N ASN A 134 27.15 -0.67 13.16
CA ASN A 134 27.89 -0.05 12.06
C ASN A 134 27.03 0.90 11.18
N GLY A 135 26.09 1.63 11.76
CA GLY A 135 25.23 2.57 11.03
C GLY A 135 24.09 1.92 10.26
N LYS A 136 23.79 0.64 10.51
CA LYS A 136 22.70 -0.11 9.90
C LYS A 136 21.81 -0.74 10.96
N ILE A 137 20.52 -0.84 10.64
CA ILE A 137 19.55 -1.64 11.41
C ILE A 137 19.28 -2.93 10.63
N SER A 138 19.32 -4.08 11.29
CA SER A 138 19.01 -5.37 10.68
C SER A 138 17.94 -6.13 11.46
N TYR A 139 17.13 -6.91 10.76
CA TYR A 139 16.11 -7.78 11.32
C TYR A 139 15.77 -8.92 10.34
N GLU A 140 15.05 -9.94 10.81
CA GLU A 140 14.67 -11.09 9.99
C GLU A 140 13.25 -10.95 9.45
N VAL A 141 13.10 -11.34 8.18
CA VAL A 141 11.83 -11.47 7.46
C VAL A 141 11.66 -12.92 7.06
N SER A 142 10.57 -13.54 7.48
CA SER A 142 10.20 -14.89 7.08
C SER A 142 8.99 -14.85 6.16
N ALA A 143 9.13 -15.38 4.95
CA ALA A 143 8.06 -15.53 3.99
C ALA A 143 8.16 -16.89 3.28
N MET A 144 7.04 -17.58 3.13
CA MET A 144 6.95 -18.88 2.43
C MET A 144 8.00 -19.92 2.90
N GLY A 145 8.31 -19.92 4.21
CA GLY A 145 9.29 -20.87 4.79
C GLY A 145 10.76 -20.51 4.53
N THR A 146 11.04 -19.33 3.99
CA THR A 146 12.40 -18.80 3.81
C THR A 146 12.59 -17.61 4.74
N THR A 147 13.68 -17.58 5.50
CA THR A 147 14.08 -16.43 6.34
C THR A 147 15.22 -15.70 5.66
N SER A 148 15.10 -14.38 5.58
CA SER A 148 16.10 -13.47 5.03
C SER A 148 16.37 -12.34 6.01
N THR A 149 17.62 -11.89 6.08
CA THR A 149 17.99 -10.70 6.86
C THR A 149 17.84 -9.47 5.97
N VAL A 150 17.12 -8.48 6.46
CA VAL A 150 17.02 -7.15 5.85
C VAL A 150 17.94 -6.20 6.60
N GLU A 151 18.69 -5.39 5.86
CA GLU A 151 19.51 -4.31 6.39
C GLU A 151 18.99 -2.95 5.92
N LEU A 152 18.78 -2.03 6.86
CA LEU A 152 18.34 -0.66 6.61
C LEU A 152 19.47 0.33 6.88
N THR A 153 19.56 1.37 6.07
CA THR A 153 20.48 2.50 6.22
C THR A 153 19.66 3.77 6.45
N GLN A 154 20.08 4.64 7.34
CA GLN A 154 19.38 5.88 7.62
C GLN A 154 19.41 6.81 6.40
N THR A 155 18.23 7.24 5.95
CA THR A 155 18.05 8.14 4.80
C THR A 155 17.67 9.56 5.22
N SER A 156 17.00 9.72 6.38
CA SER A 156 16.67 11.00 7.00
C SER A 156 16.68 10.89 8.51
N LYS A 157 17.06 11.96 9.20
CA LYS A 157 16.92 12.10 10.65
C LYS A 157 15.57 12.69 11.06
N ASP A 158 14.88 13.33 10.15
CA ASP A 158 13.56 13.89 10.42
C ASP A 158 12.52 12.80 10.20
N ALA A 159 11.98 12.26 11.28
CA ALA A 159 10.80 11.41 11.20
C ALA A 159 9.60 12.30 10.80
N PRO A 160 8.73 11.87 9.86
CA PRO A 160 7.49 12.59 9.61
C PRO A 160 6.67 12.64 10.90
N GLU A 161 6.20 13.84 11.28
CA GLU A 161 5.38 14.01 12.48
C GLU A 161 4.14 13.11 12.38
N THR A 162 4.04 12.14 13.28
CA THR A 162 2.88 11.26 13.40
C THR A 162 1.71 12.13 13.87
N ALA A 163 0.66 12.23 13.06
CA ALA A 163 -0.60 12.84 13.49
C ALA A 163 -1.14 12.04 14.68
N THR A 164 -1.05 12.62 15.87
CA THR A 164 -1.61 12.06 17.09
C THR A 164 -3.12 12.19 17.01
N GLU A 165 -3.81 11.07 16.84
CA GLU A 165 -5.25 10.99 17.07
C GLU A 165 -5.53 11.30 18.52
N SER A 166 -6.17 12.44 18.77
CA SER A 166 -6.70 12.80 20.09
C SER A 166 -8.20 12.51 20.09
N GLU A 167 -8.56 11.39 20.70
CA GLU A 167 -9.93 11.16 21.15
C GLU A 167 -10.27 12.18 22.24
N THR A 168 -11.35 12.93 22.11
CA THR A 168 -12.40 13.04 23.11
C THR A 168 -13.52 13.98 22.68
N GLY A 169 -14.68 13.47 22.79
CA GLY A 169 -15.99 13.83 22.52
C GLY A 169 -16.61 15.07 23.16
N THR A 170 -17.79 15.29 22.66
CA THR A 170 -19.00 15.89 23.25
C THR A 170 -19.23 17.39 23.07
N SER A 171 -20.16 17.65 22.16
CA SER A 171 -21.30 18.58 22.25
C SER A 171 -21.07 20.02 22.77
N ASP A 172 -21.35 21.02 22.02
CA ASP A 172 -22.64 21.77 22.00
C ASP A 172 -22.53 23.07 21.18
N THR A 173 -23.59 23.34 20.49
CA THR A 173 -24.15 24.52 19.85
C THR A 173 -23.59 25.90 20.26
N THR A 174 -23.30 26.81 19.33
CA THR A 174 -23.99 28.06 18.96
C THR A 174 -23.11 29.06 18.19
N THR A 175 -23.60 29.41 17.02
CA THR A 175 -23.77 30.73 16.34
C THR A 175 -22.81 31.91 16.56
N SER A 176 -22.49 32.48 15.42
CA SER A 176 -22.31 33.89 14.99
C SER A 176 -20.88 34.49 14.87
N ASP A 177 -20.61 34.78 13.63
CA ASP A 177 -20.40 36.10 13.00
C ASP A 177 -19.07 36.87 13.20
N SER A 178 -18.64 37.40 12.04
CA SER A 178 -17.79 38.58 11.80
C SER A 178 -16.27 38.44 11.61
N SER A 179 -15.95 38.46 10.30
CA SER A 179 -14.92 39.31 9.64
C SER A 179 -13.69 39.79 10.41
N SER A 180 -12.52 39.47 9.90
CA SER A 180 -11.58 40.48 9.37
C SER A 180 -10.36 39.84 8.69
N SER A 181 -9.97 40.48 7.60
CA SER A 181 -8.82 40.21 6.74
C SER A 181 -7.49 40.23 7.52
N ASP A 182 -6.64 39.24 7.21
CA ASP A 182 -5.20 39.52 7.11
C ASP A 182 -4.56 38.53 6.11
N THR A 183 -3.91 39.12 5.13
CA THR A 183 -3.19 38.46 4.06
C THR A 183 -1.92 37.82 4.63
N ALA A 184 -1.92 36.50 4.80
CA ALA A 184 -0.71 35.72 4.96
C ALA A 184 -0.67 34.67 3.85
N ASN A 185 0.35 34.77 3.04
CA ASN A 185 0.69 33.90 1.93
C ASN A 185 0.95 32.48 2.48
N ASN A 186 -0.10 31.67 2.55
CA ASN A 186 -0.02 30.27 2.90
C ASN A 186 -0.28 29.49 1.61
N THR A 187 0.78 28.89 1.06
CA THR A 187 0.65 27.92 -0.03
C THR A 187 -0.04 26.71 0.58
N SER A 188 -1.37 26.75 0.65
CA SER A 188 -2.18 25.59 0.99
C SER A 188 -1.90 24.51 -0.07
N LYS A 189 -1.38 23.36 0.35
CA LYS A 189 -1.50 22.12 -0.43
C LYS A 189 -2.98 22.00 -0.74
N GLU A 190 -3.35 22.05 -2.03
CA GLU A 190 -4.70 21.73 -2.48
C GLU A 190 -4.98 20.30 -2.03
N GLN A 191 -5.80 20.18 -1.01
CA GLN A 191 -6.23 18.87 -0.51
C GLN A 191 -7.29 18.36 -1.46
N ALA A 192 -7.12 17.13 -1.94
CA ALA A 192 -8.13 16.40 -2.70
C ALA A 192 -9.45 16.40 -1.90
N SER A 193 -10.56 16.74 -2.56
CA SER A 193 -11.88 16.77 -1.95
C SER A 193 -12.81 15.86 -2.73
N PHE A 194 -13.40 14.88 -2.04
CA PHE A 194 -14.36 13.96 -2.63
C PHE A 194 -15.42 13.55 -1.59
N GLU A 195 -16.52 13.03 -2.07
CA GLU A 195 -17.59 12.46 -1.26
C GLU A 195 -17.92 11.06 -1.76
N VAL A 196 -18.14 10.11 -0.85
CA VAL A 196 -18.71 8.79 -1.18
C VAL A 196 -20.22 8.95 -1.32
N THR A 197 -20.72 8.91 -2.54
CA THR A 197 -22.13 9.17 -2.86
C THR A 197 -22.97 7.90 -2.91
N TYR A 198 -22.34 6.73 -3.11
CA TYR A 198 -23.00 5.44 -3.05
C TYR A 198 -22.00 4.35 -2.62
N LYS A 199 -22.48 3.39 -1.86
CA LYS A 199 -21.74 2.18 -1.53
C LYS A 199 -22.70 1.03 -1.28
N ASN A 200 -22.38 -0.13 -1.83
CA ASN A 200 -23.17 -1.34 -1.66
C ASN A 200 -22.30 -2.58 -1.73
N VAL A 201 -22.74 -3.62 -1.03
CA VAL A 201 -22.29 -4.99 -1.22
C VAL A 201 -23.48 -5.89 -1.45
N SER A 202 -23.42 -6.73 -2.46
CA SER A 202 -24.41 -7.74 -2.77
C SER A 202 -23.76 -9.11 -2.88
N PHE A 203 -24.54 -10.15 -2.65
CA PHE A 203 -24.08 -11.54 -2.74
C PHE A 203 -24.98 -12.31 -3.68
N TYR A 204 -24.39 -13.12 -4.53
CA TYR A 204 -25.09 -14.00 -5.44
C TYR A 204 -24.31 -15.30 -5.67
N ARG A 205 -24.95 -16.28 -6.27
CA ARG A 205 -24.25 -17.49 -6.70
C ARG A 205 -24.07 -17.48 -8.20
N ASP A 206 -22.87 -17.82 -8.63
CA ASP A 206 -22.56 -17.96 -10.04
C ASP A 206 -23.12 -19.27 -10.63
N SER A 207 -22.88 -19.51 -11.92
CA SER A 207 -23.38 -20.69 -12.65
C SER A 207 -22.86 -22.04 -12.15
N ILE A 208 -21.79 -22.06 -11.37
CA ILE A 208 -21.24 -23.26 -10.73
C ILE A 208 -21.53 -23.33 -9.23
N SER A 209 -22.37 -22.42 -8.74
CA SER A 209 -22.86 -22.31 -7.37
C SER A 209 -21.84 -21.76 -6.36
N ASP A 210 -20.76 -21.14 -6.80
CA ASP A 210 -19.85 -20.43 -5.94
C ASP A 210 -20.48 -19.13 -5.44
N LEU A 211 -20.24 -18.78 -4.16
CA LEU A 211 -20.74 -17.56 -3.56
C LEU A 211 -19.82 -16.39 -3.96
N ILE A 212 -20.40 -15.41 -4.64
CA ILE A 212 -19.69 -14.18 -5.05
C ILE A 212 -20.19 -13.00 -4.23
N GLY A 213 -19.28 -12.24 -3.66
CA GLY A 213 -19.53 -10.92 -3.09
C GLY A 213 -19.16 -9.84 -4.09
N GLN A 214 -20.10 -8.97 -4.43
CA GLN A 214 -19.90 -7.84 -5.33
C GLN A 214 -19.90 -6.55 -4.50
N SER A 215 -18.81 -5.79 -4.55
CA SER A 215 -18.64 -4.52 -3.84
C SER A 215 -18.57 -3.36 -4.82
N ILE A 216 -19.40 -2.34 -4.62
CA ILE A 216 -19.46 -1.15 -5.46
C ILE A 216 -19.40 0.09 -4.57
N VAL A 217 -18.54 1.05 -4.94
CA VAL A 217 -18.47 2.37 -4.30
C VAL A 217 -18.42 3.43 -5.39
N GLU A 218 -19.33 4.42 -5.30
CA GLU A 218 -19.32 5.61 -6.14
C GLU A 218 -18.79 6.78 -5.33
N ILE A 219 -17.88 7.55 -5.91
CA ILE A 219 -17.37 8.79 -5.32
C ILE A 219 -17.58 9.95 -6.30
N GLU A 220 -17.74 11.15 -5.78
CA GLU A 220 -17.83 12.38 -6.55
C GLU A 220 -16.67 13.29 -6.19
N ASN A 221 -16.00 13.85 -7.20
CA ASN A 221 -15.00 14.89 -7.00
C ASN A 221 -15.68 16.21 -6.62
N THR A 222 -15.66 16.55 -5.34
CA THR A 222 -16.24 17.81 -4.82
C THR A 222 -15.22 18.95 -4.80
N GLY A 223 -13.98 18.69 -5.24
CA GLY A 223 -12.92 19.68 -5.33
C GLY A 223 -13.01 20.57 -6.57
N SER A 224 -12.03 21.45 -6.73
CA SER A 224 -11.90 22.34 -7.89
C SER A 224 -10.83 21.91 -8.88
N SER A 225 -10.10 20.84 -8.58
CA SER A 225 -9.04 20.27 -9.41
C SER A 225 -9.36 18.83 -9.75
N ASN A 226 -8.76 18.30 -10.81
CA ASN A 226 -8.88 16.90 -11.14
C ASN A 226 -8.40 16.03 -9.99
N LEU A 227 -9.15 14.99 -9.69
CA LEU A 227 -8.88 14.02 -8.66
C LEU A 227 -8.29 12.76 -9.30
N TYR A 228 -7.15 12.33 -8.82
CA TYR A 228 -6.56 11.04 -9.15
C TYR A 228 -7.03 10.02 -8.11
N LEU A 229 -7.61 8.93 -8.61
CA LEU A 229 -8.08 7.80 -7.83
C LEU A 229 -7.04 6.68 -7.91
N ASP A 230 -6.52 6.30 -6.77
CA ASP A 230 -5.56 5.21 -6.67
C ASP A 230 -6.24 3.92 -6.22
N PHE A 231 -5.52 2.80 -6.30
CA PHE A 231 -5.95 1.56 -5.70
C PHE A 231 -6.33 1.79 -4.25
N SER A 232 -7.47 1.27 -3.89
CA SER A 232 -8.08 1.51 -2.58
C SER A 232 -8.36 0.18 -1.87
N SER A 233 -8.89 0.25 -0.68
CA SER A 233 -9.28 -0.91 0.10
C SER A 233 -10.68 -0.75 0.66
N TYR A 234 -11.27 -1.84 1.15
CA TYR A 234 -12.51 -1.82 1.90
C TYR A 234 -12.59 -2.97 2.90
N GLU A 235 -13.51 -2.85 3.82
CA GLU A 235 -13.87 -3.89 4.78
C GLU A 235 -15.35 -4.23 4.62
N LEU A 236 -15.68 -5.52 4.70
CA LEU A 236 -17.05 -6.00 4.84
C LEU A 236 -17.25 -6.44 6.29
N THR A 237 -18.24 -5.85 6.93
CA THR A 237 -18.52 -6.08 8.35
C THR A 237 -19.94 -6.58 8.53
N ALA A 238 -20.10 -7.67 9.29
CA ALA A 238 -21.39 -8.20 9.68
C ALA A 238 -22.08 -7.32 10.74
N GLU A 239 -23.38 -7.54 10.98
CA GLU A 239 -24.20 -6.74 11.91
C GLU A 239 -23.67 -6.76 13.34
N ASP A 240 -22.96 -7.81 13.75
CA ASP A 240 -22.35 -7.96 15.06
C ASP A 240 -20.97 -7.27 15.20
N GLY A 241 -20.49 -6.61 14.15
CA GLY A 241 -19.19 -5.97 14.07
C GLY A 241 -18.04 -6.90 13.66
N THR A 242 -18.32 -8.16 13.31
CA THR A 242 -17.29 -9.08 12.81
C THR A 242 -16.88 -8.70 11.39
N ILE A 243 -15.58 -8.50 11.15
CA ILE A 243 -15.04 -8.31 9.82
C ILE A 243 -15.05 -9.67 9.12
N ILE A 244 -15.79 -9.77 8.01
CA ILE A 244 -15.93 -11.00 7.22
C ILE A 244 -15.03 -11.03 5.99
N HIS A 245 -14.61 -9.88 5.52
CA HIS A 245 -13.68 -9.76 4.40
C HIS A 245 -12.98 -8.40 4.42
N THR A 246 -11.74 -8.37 3.98
CA THR A 246 -10.98 -7.16 3.73
C THR A 246 -10.24 -7.27 2.41
N THR A 247 -10.17 -6.19 1.66
CA THR A 247 -9.26 -6.08 0.52
C THR A 247 -8.29 -4.94 0.75
N SER A 248 -7.09 -5.05 0.24
CA SER A 248 -6.06 -4.03 0.38
C SER A 248 -5.34 -3.84 -0.96
N GLY A 249 -5.52 -2.66 -1.56
CA GLY A 249 -4.84 -2.27 -2.78
C GLY A 249 -5.31 -2.98 -4.07
N SER A 250 -6.44 -3.67 -4.05
CA SER A 250 -7.03 -4.32 -5.24
C SER A 250 -8.31 -3.64 -5.74
N PHE A 251 -8.90 -2.78 -4.93
CA PHE A 251 -10.12 -2.06 -5.28
C PHE A 251 -9.81 -1.00 -6.33
N THR A 252 -10.10 -1.32 -7.59
CA THR A 252 -9.63 -0.57 -8.77
C THR A 252 -10.65 0.49 -9.18
N PRO A 253 -10.20 1.75 -9.37
CA PRO A 253 -11.09 2.82 -9.81
C PRO A 253 -11.35 2.81 -11.32
N ALA A 254 -12.53 3.29 -11.71
CA ALA A 254 -12.88 3.59 -13.09
C ALA A 254 -13.76 4.85 -13.19
N PRO A 255 -13.35 5.88 -13.89
CA PRO A 255 -12.01 6.10 -14.45
C PRO A 255 -11.01 6.55 -13.36
N GLN A 256 -9.72 6.44 -13.66
CA GLN A 256 -8.64 6.74 -12.69
C GLN A 256 -8.51 8.24 -12.37
N VAL A 257 -8.77 9.11 -13.33
CA VAL A 257 -8.78 10.57 -13.12
C VAL A 257 -10.18 11.09 -13.36
N ILE A 258 -10.74 11.82 -12.41
CA ILE A 258 -12.07 12.44 -12.53
C ILE A 258 -12.01 13.96 -12.37
N GLU A 259 -12.78 14.65 -13.20
CA GLU A 259 -12.89 16.10 -13.19
C GLU A 259 -13.77 16.62 -12.04
N PRO A 260 -13.72 17.91 -11.67
CA PRO A 260 -14.64 18.50 -10.71
C PRO A 260 -16.11 18.23 -11.06
N GLY A 261 -16.85 17.64 -10.11
CA GLY A 261 -18.25 17.23 -10.28
C GLY A 261 -18.44 15.91 -11.04
N GLU A 262 -17.36 15.28 -11.52
CA GLU A 262 -17.42 13.95 -12.12
C GLU A 262 -17.42 12.86 -11.05
N LYS A 263 -18.03 11.72 -11.39
CA LYS A 263 -18.09 10.54 -10.53
C LYS A 263 -17.11 9.48 -11.00
N GLY A 264 -16.47 8.83 -10.03
CA GLY A 264 -15.64 7.66 -10.22
C GLY A 264 -16.22 6.47 -9.47
N TYR A 265 -15.87 5.27 -9.90
CA TYR A 265 -16.47 4.03 -9.40
C TYR A 265 -15.36 3.06 -9.03
N TYR A 266 -15.49 2.43 -7.88
CA TYR A 266 -14.71 1.29 -7.47
C TYR A 266 -15.60 0.06 -7.52
N TYR A 267 -15.11 -1.01 -8.11
CA TYR A 267 -15.83 -2.25 -8.29
C TYR A 267 -14.89 -3.42 -8.06
N GLU A 268 -15.38 -4.41 -7.33
CA GLU A 268 -14.68 -5.69 -7.14
C GLU A 268 -15.68 -6.82 -6.95
N GLU A 269 -15.33 -7.98 -7.49
CA GLU A 269 -16.01 -9.25 -7.27
C GLU A 269 -15.05 -10.19 -6.58
N GLN A 270 -15.52 -10.79 -5.48
CA GLN A 270 -14.72 -11.65 -4.64
C GLN A 270 -15.41 -12.99 -4.42
N LEU A 271 -14.68 -14.08 -4.65
CA LEU A 271 -15.11 -15.39 -4.23
C LEU A 271 -15.16 -15.45 -2.70
N MET A 272 -16.31 -15.80 -2.16
CA MET A 272 -16.56 -15.88 -0.72
C MET A 272 -16.67 -17.33 -0.25
N ASP A 273 -16.39 -17.56 1.02
CA ASP A 273 -16.67 -18.87 1.64
C ASP A 273 -18.19 -19.09 1.70
N ASP A 274 -18.63 -20.33 1.47
CA ASP A 274 -20.05 -20.73 1.53
C ASP A 274 -20.73 -20.46 2.88
N GLN A 275 -19.95 -20.28 3.93
CA GLN A 275 -20.46 -19.95 5.28
C GLN A 275 -20.50 -18.44 5.55
N THR A 276 -20.07 -17.63 4.59
CA THR A 276 -20.09 -16.17 4.75
C THR A 276 -21.53 -15.68 4.93
N PRO A 277 -21.84 -14.87 5.96
CA PRO A 277 -23.12 -14.20 6.07
C PRO A 277 -23.36 -13.32 4.84
N THR A 278 -24.59 -13.35 4.31
CA THR A 278 -24.97 -12.56 3.12
C THR A 278 -26.00 -11.48 3.42
N GLU A 279 -26.49 -11.40 4.65
CA GLU A 279 -27.46 -10.42 5.11
C GLU A 279 -26.85 -9.55 6.23
N GLY A 280 -27.26 -8.28 6.30
CA GLY A 280 -26.78 -7.34 7.32
C GLY A 280 -25.30 -6.95 7.20
N ILE A 281 -24.73 -7.12 6.00
CA ILE A 281 -23.35 -6.77 5.73
C ILE A 281 -23.25 -5.30 5.32
N THR A 282 -22.25 -4.62 5.86
CA THR A 282 -21.91 -3.26 5.49
C THR A 282 -20.52 -3.19 4.88
N ILE A 283 -20.36 -2.29 3.90
CA ILE A 283 -19.06 -1.97 3.30
C ILE A 283 -18.53 -0.65 3.89
N THR A 284 -17.28 -0.68 4.33
CA THR A 284 -16.52 0.50 4.75
C THR A 284 -15.35 0.69 3.78
N PRO A 285 -15.45 1.63 2.82
CA PRO A 285 -14.38 1.89 1.88
C PRO A 285 -13.30 2.80 2.50
N HIS A 286 -12.05 2.53 2.17
CA HIS A 286 -10.87 3.33 2.48
C HIS A 286 -10.29 3.85 1.17
N ILE A 287 -10.81 4.99 0.72
CA ILE A 287 -10.49 5.55 -0.60
C ILE A 287 -9.16 6.31 -0.54
N ASN A 288 -8.23 5.90 -1.41
CA ASN A 288 -6.98 6.58 -1.65
C ASN A 288 -7.14 7.50 -2.86
N ALA A 289 -7.14 8.81 -2.61
CA ALA A 289 -7.32 9.83 -3.65
C ALA A 289 -6.46 11.06 -3.36
N SER A 290 -5.98 11.68 -4.44
CA SER A 290 -5.13 12.87 -4.36
C SER A 290 -5.41 13.81 -5.54
N THR A 291 -4.93 15.05 -5.48
CA THR A 291 -4.97 15.95 -6.65
C THR A 291 -4.16 15.33 -7.79
N ALA A 292 -4.77 15.23 -8.97
CA ALA A 292 -4.12 14.66 -10.15
C ALA A 292 -2.89 15.49 -10.56
N LYS A 293 -1.76 14.82 -10.72
CA LYS A 293 -0.53 15.36 -11.31
C LYS A 293 -0.27 14.82 -12.72
N VAL A 294 -1.14 13.92 -13.16
CA VAL A 294 -1.13 13.31 -14.50
C VAL A 294 -2.26 13.87 -15.34
N ASP A 295 -2.13 13.75 -16.65
CA ASP A 295 -3.15 14.22 -17.58
C ASP A 295 -4.40 13.31 -17.53
N ASN A 296 -5.57 13.93 -17.60
CA ASN A 296 -6.82 13.18 -17.81
C ASN A 296 -6.97 12.82 -19.29
N VAL A 297 -6.41 11.68 -19.69
CA VAL A 297 -6.47 11.22 -21.09
C VAL A 297 -7.75 10.42 -21.28
N ARG A 298 -8.72 11.00 -22.00
CA ARG A 298 -9.99 10.37 -22.37
C ARG A 298 -10.07 10.18 -23.88
N LEU A 299 -10.66 9.06 -24.28
CA LEU A 299 -10.93 8.72 -25.66
C LEU A 299 -12.45 8.81 -25.92
N GLU A 300 -12.83 9.11 -27.13
CA GLU A 300 -14.24 9.20 -27.52
C GLU A 300 -14.86 7.82 -27.65
N VAL A 301 -16.00 7.61 -26.98
CA VAL A 301 -16.79 6.38 -27.07
C VAL A 301 -18.04 6.65 -27.88
N SER A 302 -18.41 5.73 -28.76
CA SER A 302 -19.58 5.86 -29.62
C SER A 302 -20.21 4.50 -29.95
N ASN A 303 -21.46 4.53 -30.44
CA ASN A 303 -22.19 3.36 -30.92
C ASN A 303 -22.27 2.22 -29.88
N THR A 304 -22.51 2.58 -28.63
CA THR A 304 -22.63 1.61 -27.53
C THR A 304 -24.01 0.98 -27.53
N GLU A 305 -24.06 -0.33 -27.30
CA GLU A 305 -25.30 -1.11 -27.19
C GLU A 305 -25.08 -2.30 -26.27
N VAL A 306 -26.09 -2.61 -25.42
CA VAL A 306 -26.09 -3.75 -24.50
C VAL A 306 -26.86 -4.89 -25.15
N TYR A 307 -26.33 -6.10 -25.07
CA TYR A 307 -26.90 -7.33 -25.61
C TYR A 307 -27.06 -8.36 -24.51
N ASP A 308 -28.21 -9.05 -24.50
CA ASP A 308 -28.35 -10.26 -23.68
C ASP A 308 -27.63 -11.43 -24.34
N LYS A 309 -26.88 -12.16 -23.55
CA LYS A 309 -26.25 -13.42 -23.93
C LYS A 309 -27.08 -14.63 -23.51
N ASP A 310 -26.81 -15.76 -24.14
CA ASP A 310 -27.27 -17.05 -23.64
C ASP A 310 -26.71 -17.27 -22.23
N MET A 311 -27.56 -17.83 -21.33
CA MET A 311 -27.24 -18.13 -19.93
C MET A 311 -27.21 -16.93 -18.94
N GLY A 312 -27.91 -15.83 -19.23
CA GLY A 312 -28.20 -14.78 -18.24
C GLY A 312 -27.05 -13.80 -18.00
N SER A 313 -26.27 -13.53 -19.01
CA SER A 313 -25.20 -12.54 -19.01
C SER A 313 -25.50 -11.41 -20.01
N VAL A 314 -24.85 -10.28 -19.86
CA VAL A 314 -24.91 -9.16 -20.81
C VAL A 314 -23.54 -8.82 -21.34
N ASP A 315 -23.48 -8.43 -22.59
CA ASP A 315 -22.31 -7.81 -23.22
C ASP A 315 -22.62 -6.37 -23.58
N LEU A 316 -21.60 -5.54 -23.63
CA LEU A 316 -21.67 -4.19 -24.16
C LEU A 316 -20.67 -4.03 -25.30
N HIS A 317 -21.16 -3.70 -26.47
CA HIS A 317 -20.34 -3.41 -27.62
C HIS A 317 -20.29 -1.91 -27.89
N GLY A 318 -19.21 -1.45 -28.53
CA GLY A 318 -19.07 -0.06 -28.90
C GLY A 318 -17.83 0.21 -29.73
N LYS A 319 -17.51 1.48 -29.89
CA LYS A 319 -16.31 1.94 -30.59
C LYS A 319 -15.58 2.97 -29.74
N VAL A 320 -14.26 2.88 -29.77
CA VAL A 320 -13.35 3.85 -29.18
C VAL A 320 -12.56 4.54 -30.29
N LYS A 321 -12.52 5.87 -30.26
CA LYS A 321 -11.72 6.70 -31.14
C LYS A 321 -10.69 7.50 -30.35
N ASN A 322 -9.45 7.45 -30.80
CA ASN A 322 -8.40 8.31 -30.25
C ASN A 322 -8.53 9.72 -30.81
N THR A 323 -9.12 10.63 -30.07
CA THR A 323 -9.25 12.05 -30.40
C THR A 323 -8.09 12.90 -29.85
N THR A 324 -7.09 12.28 -29.23
CA THR A 324 -5.90 12.97 -28.74
C THR A 324 -4.88 13.20 -29.85
N GLY A 325 -3.95 14.12 -29.66
CA GLY A 325 -2.90 14.42 -30.64
C GLY A 325 -1.73 13.43 -30.66
N ALA A 326 -1.76 12.37 -29.82
CA ALA A 326 -0.69 11.38 -29.67
C ALA A 326 -1.23 9.96 -29.76
N ALA A 327 -0.36 9.00 -30.09
CA ALA A 327 -0.72 7.58 -30.00
C ALA A 327 -1.02 7.19 -28.54
N GLN A 328 -2.05 6.38 -28.33
CA GLN A 328 -2.47 5.90 -27.02
C GLN A 328 -2.34 4.38 -26.93
N THR A 329 -1.83 3.91 -25.80
CA THR A 329 -1.67 2.49 -25.45
C THR A 329 -2.36 2.22 -24.11
N ASP A 330 -2.51 0.96 -23.74
CA ASP A 330 -3.09 0.54 -22.44
C ASP A 330 -4.44 1.22 -22.17
N ILE A 331 -5.28 1.23 -23.21
CA ILE A 331 -6.58 1.87 -23.16
C ILE A 331 -7.55 0.98 -22.39
N CYS A 332 -7.95 1.45 -21.23
CA CYS A 332 -9.02 0.84 -20.46
C CYS A 332 -10.37 1.31 -21.00
N VAL A 333 -11.27 0.37 -21.22
CA VAL A 333 -12.69 0.65 -21.52
C VAL A 333 -13.51 0.02 -20.42
N THR A 334 -14.30 0.84 -19.71
CA THR A 334 -15.11 0.40 -18.59
C THR A 334 -16.51 0.95 -18.73
N ALA A 335 -17.50 0.07 -18.56
CA ALA A 335 -18.92 0.43 -18.48
C ALA A 335 -19.42 0.20 -17.06
N VAL A 336 -20.09 1.18 -16.47
CA VAL A 336 -20.83 1.06 -15.21
C VAL A 336 -22.30 1.01 -15.56
N LEU A 337 -23.00 -0.01 -15.05
CA LEU A 337 -24.42 -0.29 -15.30
C LEU A 337 -25.27 0.24 -14.16
N PHE A 338 -26.42 0.84 -14.46
CA PHE A 338 -27.31 1.46 -13.47
C PHE A 338 -28.74 0.89 -13.58
N ASN A 339 -29.38 0.76 -12.42
CA ASN A 339 -30.80 0.42 -12.33
C ASN A 339 -31.71 1.66 -12.50
N GLU A 340 -33.04 1.47 -12.39
CA GLU A 340 -34.04 2.54 -12.49
C GLU A 340 -33.88 3.64 -11.43
N ASN A 341 -33.22 3.36 -10.31
CA ASN A 341 -32.94 4.32 -9.24
C ASN A 341 -31.64 5.10 -9.47
N ALA A 342 -30.96 4.88 -10.59
CA ALA A 342 -29.62 5.39 -10.89
C ALA A 342 -28.54 4.88 -9.91
N GLU A 343 -28.75 3.71 -9.31
CA GLU A 343 -27.78 3.03 -8.46
C GLU A 343 -26.89 2.13 -9.33
N PRO A 344 -25.56 2.13 -9.15
CA PRO A 344 -24.67 1.23 -9.87
C PRO A 344 -24.91 -0.21 -9.45
N ILE A 345 -25.12 -1.10 -10.42
CA ILE A 345 -25.45 -2.53 -10.21
C ILE A 345 -24.40 -3.48 -10.77
N GLY A 346 -23.47 -3.00 -11.58
CA GLY A 346 -22.42 -3.84 -12.15
C GLY A 346 -21.42 -3.02 -12.96
N GLN A 347 -20.30 -3.66 -13.29
CA GLN A 347 -19.25 -3.08 -14.12
C GLN A 347 -18.74 -4.11 -15.13
N LEU A 348 -18.53 -3.67 -16.36
CA LEU A 348 -17.86 -4.42 -17.41
C LEU A 348 -16.59 -3.69 -17.78
N SER A 349 -15.49 -4.41 -18.02
CA SER A 349 -14.24 -3.74 -18.38
C SER A 349 -13.36 -4.60 -19.28
N THR A 350 -12.54 -3.93 -20.10
CA THR A 350 -11.48 -4.54 -20.89
C THR A 350 -10.31 -3.59 -21.06
N VAL A 351 -9.15 -4.15 -21.40
CA VAL A 351 -7.98 -3.38 -21.80
C VAL A 351 -7.70 -3.69 -23.26
N LEU A 352 -7.68 -2.65 -24.09
CA LEU A 352 -7.39 -2.79 -25.52
C LEU A 352 -5.88 -2.98 -25.71
N ALA A 353 -5.50 -4.11 -26.30
CA ALA A 353 -4.10 -4.43 -26.57
C ALA A 353 -3.48 -3.62 -27.72
N ASN A 354 -4.30 -2.84 -28.43
CA ASN A 354 -3.89 -2.08 -29.62
C ASN A 354 -3.38 -0.70 -29.24
N THR A 355 -2.32 -0.26 -29.93
CA THR A 355 -1.96 1.16 -29.95
C THR A 355 -2.85 1.89 -30.96
N LEU A 356 -3.65 2.85 -30.50
CA LEU A 356 -4.46 3.70 -31.39
C LEU A 356 -3.70 4.96 -31.75
N GLN A 357 -3.50 5.15 -33.08
CA GLN A 357 -2.94 6.40 -33.62
C GLN A 357 -3.97 7.54 -33.51
N PRO A 358 -3.56 8.82 -33.56
CA PRO A 358 -4.51 9.93 -33.65
C PRO A 358 -5.55 9.72 -34.72
N ASP A 359 -6.83 9.96 -34.39
CA ASP A 359 -8.01 9.77 -35.23
C ASP A 359 -8.36 8.31 -35.58
N GLU A 360 -7.60 7.33 -35.14
CA GLU A 360 -7.93 5.91 -35.32
C GLU A 360 -9.11 5.49 -34.42
N GLU A 361 -9.98 4.65 -34.96
CA GLU A 361 -11.16 4.10 -34.32
C GLU A 361 -11.14 2.56 -34.37
N ILE A 362 -11.44 1.89 -33.26
CA ILE A 362 -11.65 0.43 -33.24
C ILE A 362 -12.93 0.07 -32.49
N GLY A 363 -13.48 -1.12 -32.78
CA GLY A 363 -14.56 -1.70 -32.00
C GLY A 363 -14.03 -2.33 -30.70
N PHE A 364 -14.87 -2.35 -29.69
CA PHE A 364 -14.64 -3.10 -28.44
C PHE A 364 -15.87 -3.89 -28.07
N GLU A 365 -15.65 -4.92 -27.25
CA GLU A 365 -16.63 -5.74 -26.59
C GLU A 365 -16.24 -5.84 -25.12
N LEU A 366 -17.20 -5.61 -24.21
CA LEU A 366 -17.06 -5.76 -22.80
C LEU A 366 -17.89 -6.95 -22.35
N GLU A 367 -17.20 -7.98 -21.85
CA GLU A 367 -17.81 -9.17 -21.28
C GLU A 367 -17.62 -9.16 -19.77
N PRO A 368 -18.62 -9.50 -18.95
CA PRO A 368 -18.42 -9.65 -17.52
C PRO A 368 -17.60 -10.91 -17.23
N VAL A 369 -16.76 -10.85 -16.21
CA VAL A 369 -16.16 -12.07 -15.65
C VAL A 369 -17.21 -12.78 -14.79
N PHE A 370 -17.93 -12.00 -13.99
CA PHE A 370 -19.08 -12.41 -13.21
C PHE A 370 -20.11 -11.29 -13.23
N LEU A 371 -21.37 -11.61 -13.28
CA LEU A 371 -22.50 -10.71 -13.01
C LEU A 371 -23.62 -11.53 -12.41
N PRO A 372 -24.44 -10.96 -11.51
CA PRO A 372 -25.68 -11.62 -11.08
C PRO A 372 -26.55 -11.98 -12.28
N GLU A 373 -27.14 -13.19 -12.27
CA GLU A 373 -27.98 -13.69 -13.38
C GLU A 373 -29.25 -12.85 -13.64
N ASP A 374 -29.67 -12.03 -12.67
CA ASP A 374 -30.79 -11.11 -12.79
C ASP A 374 -30.43 -9.78 -13.46
N ILE A 375 -29.16 -9.52 -13.71
CA ILE A 375 -28.71 -8.38 -14.53
C ILE A 375 -28.82 -8.77 -16.01
N THR A 376 -29.87 -8.23 -16.63
CA THR A 376 -30.19 -8.39 -18.05
C THR A 376 -30.29 -7.02 -18.71
N SER A 377 -30.32 -6.95 -20.04
CA SER A 377 -30.54 -5.70 -20.75
C SER A 377 -31.81 -4.96 -20.29
N ALA A 378 -32.81 -5.68 -19.82
CA ALA A 378 -34.06 -5.11 -19.30
C ALA A 378 -33.94 -4.51 -17.88
N SER A 379 -33.00 -4.98 -17.07
CA SER A 379 -32.76 -4.46 -15.72
C SER A 379 -31.80 -3.25 -15.70
N ILE A 380 -31.08 -3.02 -16.81
CA ILE A 380 -30.17 -1.90 -17.01
C ILE A 380 -30.95 -0.72 -17.55
N ALA A 381 -31.20 0.27 -16.70
CA ALA A 381 -31.93 1.47 -17.10
C ALA A 381 -31.02 2.52 -17.79
N ASP A 382 -29.75 2.55 -17.40
CA ASP A 382 -28.72 3.42 -17.97
C ASP A 382 -27.34 2.80 -17.82
N TYR A 383 -26.36 3.28 -18.58
CA TYR A 383 -24.96 2.92 -18.42
C TYR A 383 -24.02 4.06 -18.83
N LYS A 384 -22.86 4.11 -18.20
CA LYS A 384 -21.78 5.04 -18.57
C LYS A 384 -20.58 4.27 -19.06
N VAL A 385 -20.03 4.65 -20.19
CA VAL A 385 -18.81 4.03 -20.72
C VAL A 385 -17.67 5.05 -20.70
N PHE A 386 -16.58 4.66 -20.11
CA PHE A 386 -15.33 5.41 -20.06
C PHE A 386 -14.29 4.72 -20.91
N ALA A 387 -13.57 5.47 -21.72
CA ALA A 387 -12.34 5.01 -22.38
C ALA A 387 -11.20 5.95 -21.99
N TYR A 388 -10.18 5.42 -21.33
CA TYR A 388 -9.09 6.21 -20.76
C TYR A 388 -7.78 5.42 -20.77
N THR A 389 -6.66 6.11 -20.64
CA THR A 389 -5.37 5.44 -20.44
C THR A 389 -5.02 5.48 -18.96
N ASN A 390 -4.57 4.34 -18.42
CA ASN A 390 -4.02 4.30 -17.08
C ASN A 390 -2.75 5.15 -17.01
N GLN A 391 -2.69 6.00 -16.01
CA GLN A 391 -1.53 6.83 -15.75
C GLN A 391 -1.14 6.67 -14.29
N TYR A 392 0.14 6.50 -14.04
CA TYR A 392 0.64 6.39 -12.68
C TYR A 392 1.24 7.73 -12.27
N GLN A 393 0.81 8.27 -11.12
CA GLN A 393 1.46 9.43 -10.54
C GLN A 393 2.34 9.01 -9.37
N TYR A 394 3.58 9.39 -9.45
CA TYR A 394 4.62 9.06 -8.49
C TYR A 394 4.91 10.25 -7.57
#